data_a0680632cd7070379ac20f848ddb6f02
#
_entry.id   a0680632cd7070379ac20f848ddb6f02
#
_cell.length_a   1.000
_cell.length_b   1.000
_cell.length_c   1.000
_cell.angle_alpha   90.00
_cell.angle_beta   90.00
_cell.angle_gamma   90.00
#
_symmetry.space_group_name_H-M   'P 1'
#
loop_
_entity.id
_entity.type
_entity.pdbx_description
1 polymer ?
#
loop_
_entity_poly.entity_id
_entity_poly.type
_entity_poly.pdbx_seq_one_letter_code
_entity_poly.pdbx_strand_id
1 'polypeptide(L)'
;EVPSDTFNNANLITCFANDYGHDNWVAEAIKAYTNKNDMLILISSSGTSKNIVNAAKYCNENNIPLLTLSGFKRDNPLSKLGDINMHVESESYNFIEMSHHIILVSIVDIFAQKLV
;
A
#
# COMPACT_ATOMS: atom_id res chain seq x y z
N GLU A 1 0.60 15.78 15.08
CA GLU A 1 1.33 14.56 14.70
C GLU A 1 0.35 13.60 14.02
N VAL A 2 0.71 13.06 12.84
CA VAL A 2 -0.07 12.01 12.17
C VAL A 2 0.67 10.70 12.42
N PRO A 3 0.16 9.80 13.27
CA PRO A 3 0.81 8.52 13.50
C PRO A 3 0.79 7.68 12.21
N SER A 4 1.90 7.02 11.93
CA SER A 4 1.99 6.07 10.82
C SER A 4 2.71 4.80 11.26
N ASP A 5 2.32 3.68 10.70
CA ASP A 5 2.91 2.38 10.98
C ASP A 5 3.03 1.56 9.69
N THR A 6 3.89 0.55 9.71
CA THR A 6 4.12 -0.37 8.60
C THR A 6 4.05 -1.82 9.08
N PHE A 7 3.45 -2.70 8.28
CA PHE A 7 3.37 -4.13 8.58
C PHE A 7 4.65 -4.87 8.14
N ASN A 8 5.81 -4.38 8.61
CA ASN A 8 7.12 -4.92 8.23
C ASN A 8 7.79 -5.78 9.32
N ASN A 9 7.08 -6.07 10.41
CA ASN A 9 7.56 -6.95 11.47
C ASN A 9 7.61 -8.40 10.98
N ALA A 10 8.77 -9.04 11.06
CA ALA A 10 8.97 -10.40 10.58
C ALA A 10 8.06 -11.42 11.29
N ASN A 11 7.81 -11.26 12.57
CA ASN A 11 6.93 -12.16 13.33
C ASN A 11 5.48 -12.04 12.87
N LEU A 12 5.00 -10.84 12.59
CA LEU A 12 3.66 -10.59 12.06
C LEU A 12 3.52 -11.22 10.67
N ILE A 13 4.48 -10.97 9.78
CA ILE A 13 4.45 -11.50 8.41
C ILE A 13 4.45 -13.03 8.43
N THR A 14 5.34 -13.66 9.20
CA THR A 14 5.43 -15.12 9.27
C THR A 14 4.20 -15.75 9.90
N CYS A 15 3.65 -15.17 10.97
CA CYS A 15 2.43 -15.65 11.61
C CYS A 15 1.24 -15.60 10.66
N PHE A 16 0.93 -14.43 10.11
CA PHE A 16 -0.22 -14.28 9.22
C PHE A 16 -0.05 -15.03 7.89
N ALA A 17 1.18 -15.09 7.33
CA ALA A 17 1.42 -15.86 6.12
C ALA A 17 1.26 -17.37 6.37
N ASN A 18 1.65 -17.88 7.54
CA ASN A 18 1.45 -19.27 7.92
C ASN A 18 -0.04 -19.61 8.10
N ASP A 19 -0.78 -18.75 8.79
CA ASP A 19 -2.17 -19.04 9.19
C ASP A 19 -3.18 -18.78 8.06
N TYR A 20 -2.94 -17.76 7.22
CA TYR A 20 -3.87 -17.29 6.19
C TYR A 20 -3.34 -17.42 4.76
N GLY A 21 -2.10 -17.85 4.59
CA GLY A 21 -1.41 -17.91 3.31
C GLY A 21 -0.80 -16.57 2.88
N HIS A 22 0.27 -16.65 2.08
CA HIS A 22 1.01 -15.47 1.62
C HIS A 22 0.14 -14.48 0.82
N ASP A 23 -0.83 -14.97 0.08
CA ASP A 23 -1.71 -14.11 -0.74
C ASP A 23 -2.68 -13.27 0.10
N ASN A 24 -2.90 -13.60 1.37
CA ASN A 24 -3.91 -12.96 2.22
C ASN A 24 -3.34 -12.25 3.45
N TRP A 25 -2.08 -12.48 3.80
CA TRP A 25 -1.52 -11.98 5.07
C TRP A 25 -1.65 -10.46 5.24
N VAL A 26 -1.53 -9.66 4.17
CA VAL A 26 -1.66 -8.20 4.26
C VAL A 26 -3.10 -7.80 4.57
N ALA A 27 -4.08 -8.42 3.91
CA ALA A 27 -5.50 -8.16 4.19
C ALA A 27 -5.86 -8.53 5.64
N GLU A 28 -5.33 -9.63 6.16
CA GLU A 28 -5.56 -10.03 7.55
C GLU A 28 -4.87 -9.09 8.55
N ALA A 29 -3.67 -8.59 8.23
CA ALA A 29 -3.01 -7.56 9.04
C ALA A 29 -3.84 -6.26 9.08
N ILE A 30 -4.38 -5.82 7.94
CA ILE A 30 -5.28 -4.66 7.87
C ILE A 30 -6.51 -4.88 8.77
N LYS A 31 -7.16 -6.04 8.70
CA LYS A 31 -8.30 -6.37 9.58
C LYS A 31 -7.97 -6.25 11.06
N ALA A 32 -6.78 -6.68 11.46
CA ALA A 32 -6.36 -6.73 12.85
C ALA A 32 -5.97 -5.36 13.42
N TYR A 33 -5.38 -4.49 12.61
CA TYR A 33 -4.71 -3.29 13.09
C TYR A 33 -5.32 -1.96 12.62
N THR A 34 -6.21 -1.97 11.63
CA THR A 34 -6.76 -0.73 11.06
C THR A 34 -8.06 -0.33 11.74
N ASN A 35 -8.24 0.97 11.95
CA ASN A 35 -9.44 1.59 12.52
C ASN A 35 -10.19 2.40 11.46
N LYS A 36 -11.41 2.82 11.78
CA LYS A 36 -12.33 3.54 10.87
C LYS A 36 -11.78 4.87 10.30
N ASN A 37 -10.83 5.49 11.01
CA ASN A 37 -10.27 6.80 10.62
C ASN A 37 -8.90 6.68 9.96
N ASP A 38 -8.43 5.47 9.74
CA ASP A 38 -7.14 5.22 9.10
C ASP A 38 -7.28 5.26 7.57
N MET A 39 -6.20 5.60 6.90
CA MET A 39 -6.04 5.40 5.46
C MET A 39 -4.86 4.47 5.20
N LEU A 40 -4.93 3.74 4.11
CA LEU A 40 -3.88 2.82 3.70
C LEU A 40 -3.11 3.35 2.50
N ILE A 41 -1.81 3.06 2.50
CA ILE A 41 -0.95 3.21 1.32
C ILE A 41 -0.46 1.81 0.95
N LEU A 42 -0.89 1.30 -0.19
CA LEU A 42 -0.48 0.00 -0.70
C LEU A 42 0.47 0.17 -1.89
N ILE A 43 1.60 -0.50 -1.82
CA ILE A 43 2.69 -0.38 -2.78
C ILE A 43 2.99 -1.72 -3.42
N SER A 44 2.97 -1.78 -4.73
CA SER A 44 3.47 -2.91 -5.51
C SER A 44 4.06 -2.39 -6.80
N SER A 45 5.37 -2.55 -6.99
CA SER A 45 6.06 -2.05 -8.19
C SER A 45 5.41 -2.58 -9.47
N SER A 46 5.09 -3.88 -9.53
CA SER A 46 4.40 -4.48 -10.68
C SER A 46 2.88 -4.22 -10.70
N GLY A 47 2.28 -3.86 -9.56
CA GLY A 47 0.83 -3.76 -9.39
C GLY A 47 0.08 -5.09 -9.47
N THR A 48 0.79 -6.24 -9.46
CA THR A 48 0.21 -7.58 -9.63
C THR A 48 0.40 -8.51 -8.44
N SER A 49 1.11 -8.07 -7.40
CA SER A 49 1.34 -8.88 -6.18
C SER A 49 0.01 -9.22 -5.51
N LYS A 50 -0.32 -10.50 -5.46
CA LYS A 50 -1.65 -10.97 -5.00
C LYS A 50 -2.00 -10.52 -3.60
N ASN A 51 -1.05 -10.56 -2.67
CA ASN A 51 -1.25 -10.09 -1.29
C ASN A 51 -1.65 -8.62 -1.23
N ILE A 52 -1.04 -7.77 -2.05
CA ILE A 52 -1.35 -6.35 -2.13
C ILE A 52 -2.68 -6.10 -2.85
N VAL A 53 -2.95 -6.82 -3.94
CA VAL A 53 -4.22 -6.72 -4.66
C VAL A 53 -5.39 -7.19 -3.79
N ASN A 54 -5.24 -8.28 -3.03
CA ASN A 54 -6.26 -8.76 -2.09
C ASN A 54 -6.49 -7.77 -0.95
N ALA A 55 -5.41 -7.16 -0.43
CA ALA A 55 -5.51 -6.10 0.56
C ALA A 55 -6.28 -4.87 0.03
N ALA A 56 -6.01 -4.45 -1.22
CA ALA A 56 -6.73 -3.34 -1.85
C ALA A 56 -8.22 -3.63 -2.03
N LYS A 57 -8.58 -4.86 -2.43
CA LYS A 57 -9.98 -5.29 -2.51
C LYS A 57 -10.66 -5.23 -1.15
N TYR A 58 -9.99 -5.72 -0.11
CA TYR A 58 -10.51 -5.64 1.25
C TYR A 58 -10.75 -4.18 1.69
N CYS A 59 -9.83 -3.26 1.39
CA CYS A 59 -10.02 -1.83 1.66
C CYS A 59 -11.30 -1.29 1.01
N ASN A 60 -11.52 -1.60 -0.28
CA ASN A 60 -12.71 -1.16 -1.01
C ASN A 60 -14.01 -1.72 -0.42
N GLU A 61 -14.04 -3.01 -0.09
CA GLU A 61 -15.20 -3.69 0.50
C GLU A 61 -15.56 -3.12 1.89
N ASN A 62 -14.58 -2.55 2.59
CA ASN A 62 -14.76 -2.01 3.95
C ASN A 62 -14.72 -0.47 4.02
N ASN A 63 -14.71 0.22 2.86
CA ASN A 63 -14.65 1.67 2.76
C ASN A 63 -13.45 2.30 3.51
N ILE A 64 -12.29 1.65 3.46
CA ILE A 64 -11.04 2.16 4.00
C ILE A 64 -10.37 3.02 2.92
N PRO A 65 -10.10 4.32 3.16
CA PRO A 65 -9.44 5.18 2.19
C PRO A 65 -8.09 4.61 1.74
N LEU A 66 -7.86 4.58 0.43
CA LEU A 66 -6.74 3.87 -0.16
C LEU A 66 -5.99 4.70 -1.21
N LEU A 67 -4.69 4.90 -0.97
CA LEU A 67 -3.72 5.34 -1.97
C LEU A 67 -2.93 4.13 -2.48
N THR A 68 -2.80 3.98 -3.79
CA THR A 68 -1.95 2.93 -4.39
C THR A 68 -0.77 3.52 -5.15
N LEU A 69 0.37 2.86 -5.04
CA LEU A 69 1.58 3.16 -5.80
C LEU A 69 1.96 1.93 -6.64
N SER A 70 2.08 2.11 -7.95
CA SER A 70 2.43 1.03 -8.88
C SER A 70 3.30 1.50 -10.04
N GLY A 71 3.74 0.58 -10.86
CA GLY A 71 4.51 0.81 -12.06
C GLY A 71 4.22 -0.24 -13.13
N PHE A 72 5.18 -0.49 -14.02
CA PHE A 72 5.05 -1.41 -15.16
C PHE A 72 3.85 -1.06 -16.04
N LYS A 73 2.93 -1.99 -16.21
CA LYS A 73 1.74 -1.77 -17.04
C LYS A 73 0.75 -0.81 -16.36
N ARG A 74 0.33 0.20 -17.10
CA ARG A 74 -0.59 1.22 -16.58
C ARG A 74 -1.96 0.66 -16.15
N ASP A 75 -2.38 -0.43 -16.77
CA ASP A 75 -3.65 -1.12 -16.50
C ASP A 75 -3.50 -2.29 -15.51
N ASN A 76 -2.43 -2.30 -14.70
CA ASN A 76 -2.23 -3.33 -13.67
C ASN A 76 -3.40 -3.37 -12.67
N PRO A 77 -3.65 -4.53 -12.02
CA PRO A 77 -4.78 -4.69 -11.11
C PRO A 77 -4.83 -3.67 -9.97
N LEU A 78 -3.68 -3.34 -9.37
CA LEU A 78 -3.62 -2.43 -8.23
C LEU A 78 -4.00 -0.99 -8.62
N SER A 79 -3.60 -0.54 -9.81
CA SER A 79 -3.86 0.82 -10.29
C SER A 79 -5.35 1.17 -10.48
N LYS A 80 -6.23 0.18 -10.34
CA LYS A 80 -7.70 0.33 -10.49
C LYS A 80 -8.44 0.30 -9.16
N LEU A 81 -7.74 0.09 -8.05
CA LEU A 81 -8.37 -0.21 -6.76
C LEU A 81 -8.27 0.92 -5.73
N GLY A 82 -7.33 1.85 -5.87
CA GLY A 82 -7.20 2.98 -4.95
C GLY A 82 -8.20 4.10 -5.23
N ASP A 83 -8.56 4.85 -4.21
CA ASP A 83 -9.24 6.15 -4.37
C ASP A 83 -8.33 7.14 -5.09
N ILE A 84 -7.03 7.04 -4.80
CA ILE A 84 -5.95 7.73 -5.54
C ILE A 84 -4.97 6.67 -6.00
N ASN A 85 -4.62 6.69 -7.30
CA ASN A 85 -3.67 5.75 -7.88
C ASN A 85 -2.51 6.52 -8.52
N MET A 86 -1.31 6.35 -7.98
CA MET A 86 -0.08 6.93 -8.52
C MET A 86 0.69 5.86 -9.27
N HIS A 87 0.88 6.09 -10.57
CA HIS A 87 1.57 5.16 -11.46
C HIS A 87 2.87 5.75 -11.97
N VAL A 88 3.96 5.00 -11.84
CA VAL A 88 5.27 5.34 -12.42
C VAL A 88 5.42 4.60 -13.74
N GLU A 89 5.46 5.32 -14.84
CA GLU A 89 5.59 4.75 -16.18
C GLU A 89 7.03 4.32 -16.45
N SER A 90 7.36 3.11 -16.01
CA SER A 90 8.66 2.47 -16.15
C SER A 90 8.52 0.96 -16.03
N GLU A 91 9.46 0.21 -16.61
CA GLU A 91 9.61 -1.25 -16.45
C GLU A 91 10.85 -1.61 -15.61
N SER A 92 11.52 -0.60 -15.03
CA SER A 92 12.66 -0.81 -14.13
C SER A 92 12.22 -0.78 -12.68
N TYR A 93 12.40 -1.88 -11.95
CA TYR A 93 12.12 -1.95 -10.50
C TYR A 93 12.82 -0.84 -9.74
N ASN A 94 14.11 -0.65 -9.93
CA ASN A 94 14.88 0.36 -9.22
C ASN A 94 14.34 1.77 -9.45
N PHE A 95 13.99 2.10 -10.68
CA PHE A 95 13.43 3.41 -11.01
C PHE A 95 12.05 3.61 -10.39
N ILE A 96 11.18 2.59 -10.45
CA ILE A 96 9.85 2.63 -9.86
C ILE A 96 9.94 2.78 -8.33
N GLU A 97 10.75 1.96 -7.67
CA GLU A 97 10.87 1.96 -6.21
C GLU A 97 11.46 3.27 -5.67
N MET A 98 12.47 3.81 -6.34
CA MET A 98 13.02 5.13 -5.99
C MET A 98 12.01 6.26 -6.22
N SER A 99 11.22 6.18 -7.28
CA SER A 99 10.14 7.15 -7.54
C SER A 99 9.04 7.06 -6.47
N HIS A 100 8.63 5.86 -6.07
CA HIS A 100 7.71 5.66 -4.94
C HIS A 100 8.26 6.25 -3.66
N HIS A 101 9.55 6.07 -3.37
CA HIS A 101 10.19 6.66 -2.21
C HIS A 101 10.12 8.19 -2.23
N ILE A 102 10.44 8.82 -3.36
CA ILE A 102 10.33 10.27 -3.53
C ILE A 102 8.89 10.74 -3.28
N ILE A 103 7.88 10.05 -3.84
CA ILE A 103 6.47 10.37 -3.64
C ILE A 103 6.12 10.34 -2.14
N LEU A 104 6.52 9.29 -1.42
CA LEU A 104 6.23 9.15 0.00
C LEU A 104 6.88 10.25 0.85
N VAL A 105 8.15 10.57 0.59
CA VAL A 105 8.86 11.66 1.29
C VAL A 105 8.20 13.01 0.98
N SER A 106 7.79 13.25 -0.26
CA SER A 106 7.07 14.48 -0.63
C SER A 106 5.73 14.62 0.09
N ILE A 107 5.00 13.53 0.28
CA ILE A 107 3.77 13.53 1.09
C ILE A 107 4.07 13.93 2.54
N VAL A 108 5.11 13.37 3.14
CA VAL A 108 5.54 13.72 4.50
C VAL A 108 5.89 15.21 4.60
N ASP A 109 6.65 15.74 3.64
CA ASP A 109 7.03 17.17 3.63
C ASP A 109 5.82 18.10 3.52
N ILE A 110 4.85 17.75 2.67
CA ILE A 110 3.60 18.53 2.55
C ILE A 110 2.81 18.54 3.86
N PHE A 111 2.72 17.40 4.54
CA PHE A 111 2.07 17.33 5.84
C PHE A 111 2.83 18.13 6.90
N ALA A 112 4.16 18.03 6.94
CA ALA A 112 4.97 18.78 7.88
C ALA A 112 4.82 20.30 7.71
N GLN A 113 4.77 20.79 6.48
CA GLN A 113 4.55 22.22 6.18
C GLN A 113 3.17 22.73 6.62
N LYS A 114 2.13 21.88 6.57
CA LYS A 114 0.77 22.27 6.99
C LYS A 114 0.59 22.28 8.51
N LEU A 115 1.48 21.67 9.26
CA LEU A 115 1.45 21.61 10.72
C LEU A 115 2.25 22.75 11.38
N VAL A 116 2.93 23.54 10.60
CA VAL A 116 3.66 24.75 11.00
C VAL A 116 2.85 26.00 10.67
#